data_d153feb41dcd2925139afd8c5f96240a
#
_entry.id   d153feb41dcd2925139afd8c5f96240a
#
_cell.length_a   1.000
_cell.length_b   1.000
_cell.length_c   1.000
_cell.angle_alpha   90.00
_cell.angle_beta   90.00
_cell.angle_gamma   90.00
#
_symmetry.space_group_name_H-M   'P 1'
#
loop_
_entity.id
_entity.type
_entity.pdbx_description
1 polymer ?
#
loop_
_entity_poly.entity_id
_entity_poly.type
_entity_poly.pdbx_seq_one_letter_code
_entity_poly.pdbx_strand_id
1 'polypeptide(L)'
;MEIYKHAYKLIKKNTMGRKIVTSVVFIFMLASSASGASDILVNGTSLYLTTGDSYGLYQGYIITLKSVSNDGSAWLELTSNDTYVKSEIVHIKGFFTYNKTNRTILSLRVDNIYSGSNDNDLVSFFPAYQYIDPDMPAPKIIGTTQSETHGQENNSTPKKQNSVPETVIAVIGIVFILFIFYIIRKLW
;
A
#
# COMPACT_ATOMS: atom_id res chain seq x y z
N MET A 1 -36.01 15.46 -54.53
CA MET A 1 -34.72 14.76 -54.35
C MET A 1 -33.76 15.49 -53.38
N GLU A 2 -33.80 16.80 -53.28
CA GLU A 2 -32.96 17.63 -52.39
C GLU A 2 -33.29 17.46 -50.87
N ILE A 3 -34.56 17.32 -50.50
CA ILE A 3 -35.00 17.20 -49.09
C ILE A 3 -34.40 15.95 -48.41
N TYR A 4 -34.34 14.83 -49.13
CA TYR A 4 -33.75 13.59 -48.58
C TYR A 4 -32.24 13.69 -48.33
N LYS A 5 -31.51 14.44 -49.15
CA LYS A 5 -30.07 14.68 -48.93
C LYS A 5 -29.83 15.52 -47.66
N HIS A 6 -30.72 16.49 -47.41
CA HIS A 6 -30.61 17.37 -46.24
C HIS A 6 -30.90 16.60 -44.93
N ALA A 7 -31.98 15.80 -44.92
CA ALA A 7 -32.32 14.95 -43.81
C ALA A 7 -31.23 13.90 -43.47
N TYR A 8 -30.66 13.26 -44.50
CA TYR A 8 -29.57 12.31 -44.33
C TYR A 8 -28.29 12.95 -43.76
N LYS A 9 -27.97 14.18 -44.15
CA LYS A 9 -26.83 14.95 -43.65
C LYS A 9 -27.00 15.31 -42.16
N LEU A 10 -28.23 15.66 -41.74
CA LEU A 10 -28.57 15.95 -40.33
C LEU A 10 -28.49 14.71 -39.46
N ILE A 11 -29.01 13.56 -39.91
CA ILE A 11 -28.96 12.30 -39.19
C ILE A 11 -27.51 11.80 -39.01
N LYS A 12 -26.69 11.91 -40.09
CA LYS A 12 -25.27 11.52 -40.04
C LYS A 12 -24.48 12.41 -39.09
N LYS A 13 -24.77 13.71 -39.02
CA LYS A 13 -24.11 14.63 -38.06
C LYS A 13 -24.42 14.28 -36.62
N ASN A 14 -25.66 13.89 -36.32
CA ASN A 14 -26.12 13.58 -34.97
C ASN A 14 -25.56 12.22 -34.47
N THR A 15 -25.41 11.22 -35.36
CA THR A 15 -24.82 9.93 -35.00
C THR A 15 -23.31 10.01 -34.73
N MET A 16 -22.60 10.90 -35.41
CA MET A 16 -21.18 11.12 -35.21
C MET A 16 -20.90 11.79 -33.87
N GLY A 17 -21.70 12.79 -33.49
CA GLY A 17 -21.61 13.45 -32.16
C GLY A 17 -21.86 12.47 -31.00
N ARG A 18 -22.89 11.61 -31.12
CA ARG A 18 -23.20 10.58 -30.08
C ARG A 18 -22.06 9.58 -29.91
N LYS A 19 -21.43 9.13 -30.97
CA LYS A 19 -20.28 8.19 -30.89
C LYS A 19 -19.07 8.81 -30.17
N ILE A 20 -18.80 10.10 -30.44
CA ILE A 20 -17.70 10.84 -29.80
C ILE A 20 -17.99 11.00 -28.30
N VAL A 21 -19.20 11.38 -27.91
CA VAL A 21 -19.59 11.53 -26.50
C VAL A 21 -19.50 10.19 -25.76
N THR A 22 -19.98 9.10 -26.35
CA THR A 22 -19.93 7.76 -25.74
C THR A 22 -18.47 7.31 -25.57
N SER A 23 -17.58 7.56 -26.53
CA SER A 23 -16.17 7.21 -26.45
C SER A 23 -15.45 8.01 -25.36
N VAL A 24 -15.75 9.29 -25.20
CA VAL A 24 -15.15 10.14 -24.16
C VAL A 24 -15.60 9.69 -22.76
N VAL A 25 -16.88 9.36 -22.58
CA VAL A 25 -17.41 8.86 -21.30
C VAL A 25 -16.77 7.52 -20.95
N PHE A 26 -16.55 6.63 -21.93
CA PHE A 26 -15.91 5.34 -21.71
C PHE A 26 -14.43 5.49 -21.31
N ILE A 27 -13.70 6.42 -21.93
CA ILE A 27 -12.31 6.72 -21.54
C ILE A 27 -12.26 7.30 -20.12
N PHE A 28 -13.24 8.12 -19.72
CA PHE A 28 -13.31 8.69 -18.37
C PHE A 28 -13.60 7.63 -17.30
N MET A 29 -14.44 6.64 -17.61
CA MET A 29 -14.68 5.52 -16.68
C MET A 29 -13.45 4.62 -16.49
N LEU A 30 -12.60 4.48 -17.50
CA LEU A 30 -11.35 3.71 -17.40
C LEU A 30 -10.26 4.45 -16.61
N ALA A 31 -10.27 5.78 -16.59
CA ALA A 31 -9.30 6.59 -15.87
C ALA A 31 -9.53 6.63 -14.34
N SER A 32 -10.72 6.25 -13.86
CA SER A 32 -11.08 6.31 -12.44
C SER A 32 -10.49 5.17 -11.59
N SER A 33 -9.80 4.21 -12.18
CA SER A 33 -9.34 2.99 -11.50
C SER A 33 -7.90 3.05 -10.97
N ALA A 34 -7.21 4.17 -11.05
CA ALA A 34 -5.78 4.29 -10.72
C ALA A 34 -5.51 5.03 -9.40
N SER A 35 -6.29 4.77 -8.35
CA SER A 35 -5.92 5.16 -6.98
C SER A 35 -5.24 3.96 -6.29
N GLY A 36 -4.07 3.59 -6.73
CA GLY A 36 -3.15 2.75 -5.97
C GLY A 36 -2.50 3.58 -4.87
N ALA A 37 -3.20 3.90 -3.79
CA ALA A 37 -2.52 4.29 -2.57
C ALA A 37 -1.60 3.14 -2.18
N SER A 38 -0.33 3.44 -1.92
CA SER A 38 0.62 2.45 -1.41
C SER A 38 0.18 2.06 0.00
N ASP A 39 -0.50 0.91 0.12
CA ASP A 39 -1.00 0.38 1.38
C ASP A 39 0.14 -0.22 2.23
N ILE A 40 1.35 0.34 2.14
CA ILE A 40 2.54 -0.14 2.84
C ILE A 40 2.71 0.65 4.14
N LEU A 41 2.67 -0.05 5.27
CA LEU A 41 2.87 0.50 6.61
C LEU A 41 4.34 0.41 7.06
N VAL A 42 5.00 -0.69 6.71
CA VAL A 42 6.44 -0.91 6.93
C VAL A 42 7.06 -1.23 5.58
N ASN A 43 8.09 -0.47 5.19
CA ASN A 43 8.66 -0.55 3.85
C ASN A 43 10.15 -0.84 3.89
N GLY A 44 10.50 -2.13 3.83
CA GLY A 44 11.88 -2.60 3.69
C GLY A 44 12.80 -2.22 4.85
N THR A 45 12.26 -2.10 6.06
CA THR A 45 13.07 -1.78 7.26
C THR A 45 13.77 -3.00 7.81
N SER A 46 14.79 -2.77 8.63
CA SER A 46 15.40 -3.82 9.46
C SER A 46 14.66 -3.94 10.77
N LEU A 47 14.45 -5.18 11.21
CA LEU A 47 13.86 -5.52 12.49
C LEU A 47 14.79 -6.49 13.22
N TYR A 48 14.88 -6.38 14.55
CA TYR A 48 15.73 -7.22 15.39
C TYR A 48 14.92 -7.75 16.56
N LEU A 49 14.99 -9.06 16.83
CA LEU A 49 14.35 -9.69 17.97
C LEU A 49 15.32 -10.63 18.68
N THR A 50 15.30 -10.62 19.99
CA THR A 50 15.95 -11.65 20.82
C THR A 50 14.95 -12.74 21.15
N THR A 51 15.42 -13.93 21.46
CA THR A 51 14.57 -15.04 21.88
C THR A 51 13.66 -14.62 23.05
N GLY A 52 12.37 -14.82 22.90
CA GLY A 52 11.32 -14.39 23.84
C GLY A 52 10.78 -12.98 23.61
N ASP A 53 11.45 -12.15 22.82
CA ASP A 53 10.99 -10.80 22.51
C ASP A 53 9.82 -10.77 21.54
N SER A 54 9.03 -9.70 21.68
CA SER A 54 7.91 -9.39 20.78
C SER A 54 8.06 -7.98 20.21
N TYR A 55 7.66 -7.82 18.98
CA TYR A 55 7.65 -6.51 18.29
C TYR A 55 6.23 -6.15 17.84
N GLY A 56 5.76 -5.00 18.31
CA GLY A 56 4.47 -4.44 17.90
C GLY A 56 4.53 -3.87 16.49
N LEU A 57 3.72 -4.42 15.63
CA LEU A 57 3.48 -3.96 14.26
C LEU A 57 2.23 -3.06 14.22
N TYR A 58 1.95 -2.46 13.07
CA TYR A 58 0.73 -1.67 12.92
C TYR A 58 -0.53 -2.53 12.99
N GLN A 59 -1.67 -1.89 13.24
CA GLN A 59 -3.01 -2.52 13.27
C GLN A 59 -3.15 -3.67 14.30
N GLY A 60 -2.39 -3.61 15.41
CA GLY A 60 -2.50 -4.60 16.50
C GLY A 60 -1.86 -5.95 16.21
N TYR A 61 -1.05 -6.06 15.17
CA TYR A 61 -0.22 -7.23 14.92
C TYR A 61 1.01 -7.21 15.83
N ILE A 62 1.39 -8.39 16.34
CA ILE A 62 2.59 -8.58 17.17
C ILE A 62 3.32 -9.81 16.64
N ILE A 63 4.61 -9.65 16.33
CA ILE A 63 5.49 -10.77 15.99
C ILE A 63 6.41 -11.11 17.18
N THR A 64 6.47 -12.38 17.52
CA THR A 64 7.27 -12.89 18.65
C THR A 64 8.28 -13.91 18.16
N LEU A 65 9.54 -13.77 18.55
CA LEU A 65 10.56 -14.81 18.37
C LEU A 65 10.48 -15.77 19.55
N LYS A 66 9.92 -16.97 19.34
CA LYS A 66 9.73 -17.98 20.39
C LYS A 66 11.03 -18.68 20.78
N SER A 67 11.80 -19.09 19.78
CA SER A 67 13.10 -19.76 19.97
C SER A 67 13.91 -19.74 18.67
N VAL A 68 15.19 -20.03 18.82
CA VAL A 68 16.12 -20.32 17.73
C VAL A 68 16.65 -21.74 17.91
N SER A 69 16.70 -22.48 16.83
CA SER A 69 17.22 -23.84 16.81
C SER A 69 18.69 -23.86 16.39
N ASN A 70 19.44 -24.87 16.82
CA ASN A 70 20.86 -25.03 16.50
C ASN A 70 21.14 -25.22 15.00
N ASP A 71 20.14 -25.54 14.18
CA ASP A 71 20.23 -25.65 12.73
C ASP A 71 20.08 -24.31 12.01
N GLY A 72 19.97 -23.20 12.75
CA GLY A 72 19.77 -21.88 12.17
C GLY A 72 18.34 -21.59 11.74
N SER A 73 17.37 -22.16 12.45
CA SER A 73 15.95 -21.89 12.25
C SER A 73 15.38 -21.02 13.37
N ALA A 74 14.51 -20.09 13.04
CA ALA A 74 13.79 -19.23 13.97
C ALA A 74 12.31 -19.64 14.04
N TRP A 75 11.79 -19.91 15.23
CA TRP A 75 10.37 -20.14 15.45
C TRP A 75 9.69 -18.80 15.74
N LEU A 76 8.83 -18.38 14.83
CA LEU A 76 8.09 -17.12 14.87
C LEU A 76 6.61 -17.37 15.10
N GLU A 77 6.00 -16.49 15.90
CA GLU A 77 4.58 -16.48 16.18
C GLU A 77 4.00 -15.10 15.93
N LEU A 78 2.92 -15.03 15.15
CA LEU A 78 2.16 -13.81 14.87
C LEU A 78 0.85 -13.86 15.64
N THR A 79 0.55 -12.80 16.37
CA THR A 79 -0.75 -12.55 16.99
C THR A 79 -1.36 -11.26 16.45
N SER A 80 -2.67 -11.13 16.60
CA SER A 80 -3.41 -9.89 16.28
C SER A 80 -4.44 -9.65 17.38
N ASN A 81 -4.36 -8.51 18.05
CA ASN A 81 -5.20 -8.20 19.21
C ASN A 81 -5.28 -9.37 20.20
N ASP A 82 -4.11 -9.89 20.62
CA ASP A 82 -3.92 -11.02 21.54
C ASP A 82 -4.50 -12.37 21.05
N THR A 83 -4.94 -12.44 19.80
CA THR A 83 -5.41 -13.69 19.19
C THR A 83 -4.33 -14.28 18.32
N TYR A 84 -4.10 -15.59 18.45
CA TYR A 84 -3.17 -16.34 17.60
C TYR A 84 -3.59 -16.27 16.13
N VAL A 85 -2.63 -15.96 15.25
CA VAL A 85 -2.83 -15.84 13.80
C VAL A 85 -2.05 -16.91 13.04
N LYS A 86 -0.74 -16.99 13.27
CA LYS A 86 0.16 -17.90 12.56
C LYS A 86 1.41 -18.18 13.38
N SER A 87 1.94 -19.40 13.25
CA SER A 87 3.26 -19.77 13.74
C SER A 87 4.00 -20.57 12.66
N GLU A 88 5.30 -20.33 12.53
CA GLU A 88 6.12 -20.96 11.50
C GLU A 88 7.58 -21.00 11.93
N ILE A 89 8.28 -22.07 11.56
CA ILE A 89 9.74 -22.18 11.67
C ILE A 89 10.34 -21.75 10.34
N VAL A 90 11.19 -20.73 10.39
CA VAL A 90 11.80 -20.12 9.20
C VAL A 90 13.31 -20.23 9.29
N HIS A 91 13.93 -20.77 8.24
CA HIS A 91 15.38 -20.84 8.12
C HIS A 91 15.99 -19.49 7.73
N ILE A 92 17.29 -19.34 7.97
CA ILE A 92 18.05 -18.17 7.51
C ILE A 92 17.84 -17.97 5.99
N LYS A 93 17.64 -16.71 5.57
CA LYS A 93 17.23 -16.28 4.22
C LYS A 93 15.81 -16.69 3.80
N GLY A 94 15.07 -17.42 4.62
CA GLY A 94 13.66 -17.74 4.41
C GLY A 94 12.75 -16.55 4.75
N PHE A 95 11.47 -16.70 4.40
CA PHE A 95 10.44 -15.68 4.63
C PHE A 95 9.36 -16.20 5.57
N PHE A 96 9.04 -15.41 6.60
CA PHE A 96 7.78 -15.51 7.31
C PHE A 96 6.77 -14.63 6.58
N THR A 97 5.73 -15.23 6.00
CA THR A 97 4.72 -14.47 5.24
C THR A 97 3.33 -14.77 5.79
N TYR A 98 2.56 -13.74 6.10
CA TYR A 98 1.16 -13.86 6.45
C TYR A 98 0.28 -13.24 5.35
N ASN A 99 -0.59 -14.09 4.80
CA ASN A 99 -1.55 -13.70 3.77
C ASN A 99 -2.98 -13.79 4.32
N LYS A 100 -3.81 -12.83 3.98
CA LYS A 100 -5.24 -12.79 4.31
C LYS A 100 -6.02 -12.42 3.04
N THR A 101 -7.03 -13.21 2.69
CA THR A 101 -7.91 -12.96 1.53
C THR A 101 -7.12 -12.62 0.25
N ASN A 102 -6.13 -13.45 -0.12
CA ASN A 102 -5.25 -13.28 -1.30
C ASN A 102 -4.37 -12.00 -1.29
N ARG A 103 -4.19 -11.38 -0.13
CA ARG A 103 -3.27 -10.24 0.05
C ARG A 103 -2.20 -10.58 1.07
N THR A 104 -0.98 -10.18 0.80
CA THR A 104 0.09 -10.25 1.78
C THR A 104 -0.09 -9.10 2.78
N ILE A 105 -0.19 -9.44 4.07
CA ILE A 105 -0.27 -8.48 5.17
C ILE A 105 1.10 -8.26 5.79
N LEU A 106 1.88 -9.33 5.95
CA LEU A 106 3.20 -9.28 6.54
C LEU A 106 4.16 -10.16 5.75
N SER A 107 5.38 -9.66 5.53
CA SER A 107 6.49 -10.42 4.96
C SER A 107 7.80 -10.00 5.64
N LEU A 108 8.42 -10.95 6.35
CA LEU A 108 9.67 -10.77 7.07
C LEU A 108 10.68 -11.78 6.55
N ARG A 109 11.83 -11.33 6.06
CA ARG A 109 12.91 -12.23 5.68
C ARG A 109 13.90 -12.36 6.83
N VAL A 110 14.16 -13.57 7.27
CA VAL A 110 15.24 -13.84 8.21
C VAL A 110 16.56 -13.57 7.50
N ASP A 111 17.28 -12.55 7.93
CA ASP A 111 18.55 -12.17 7.29
C ASP A 111 19.73 -12.86 7.93
N ASN A 112 19.88 -12.74 9.26
CA ASN A 112 20.93 -13.40 10.03
C ASN A 112 20.40 -13.85 11.39
N ILE A 113 21.04 -14.89 11.93
CA ILE A 113 20.83 -15.40 13.28
C ILE A 113 22.18 -15.35 13.98
N TYR A 114 22.22 -14.72 15.15
CA TYR A 114 23.42 -14.57 15.97
C TYR A 114 23.19 -15.33 17.28
N SER A 115 23.94 -16.39 17.49
CA SER A 115 23.86 -17.16 18.73
C SER A 115 24.45 -16.39 19.89
N GLY A 116 23.65 -16.15 20.90
CA GLY A 116 24.04 -15.52 22.15
C GLY A 116 24.41 -16.53 23.21
N SER A 117 24.81 -16.03 24.38
CA SER A 117 24.99 -16.84 25.56
C SER A 117 23.65 -17.01 26.29
N ASN A 118 23.40 -18.17 26.91
CA ASN A 118 22.21 -18.44 27.72
C ASN A 118 20.88 -18.34 26.94
N ASP A 119 20.80 -18.94 25.77
CA ASP A 119 19.61 -18.97 24.91
C ASP A 119 19.08 -17.56 24.45
N ASN A 120 19.92 -16.54 24.57
CA ASN A 120 19.63 -15.19 24.11
C ASN A 120 20.09 -14.99 22.67
N ASP A 121 19.50 -15.72 21.72
CA ASP A 121 19.82 -15.57 20.32
C ASP A 121 19.15 -14.32 19.74
N LEU A 122 19.88 -13.61 18.86
CA LEU A 122 19.38 -12.44 18.14
C LEU A 122 19.11 -12.81 16.68
N VAL A 123 17.91 -12.52 16.24
CA VAL A 123 17.52 -12.66 14.82
C VAL A 123 17.33 -11.30 14.19
N SER A 124 17.98 -11.07 13.06
CA SER A 124 17.76 -9.92 12.21
C SER A 124 16.85 -10.28 11.04
N PHE A 125 15.92 -9.37 10.75
CA PHE A 125 15.00 -9.47 9.62
C PHE A 125 15.26 -8.32 8.66
N PHE A 126 15.49 -8.63 7.37
CA PHE A 126 15.63 -7.64 6.31
C PHE A 126 15.43 -8.28 4.93
N PRO A 127 14.58 -7.69 4.09
CA PRO A 127 13.65 -6.61 4.36
C PRO A 127 12.42 -7.08 5.16
N ALA A 128 11.85 -6.19 5.96
CA ALA A 128 10.56 -6.36 6.62
C ALA A 128 9.51 -5.47 5.94
N TYR A 129 8.36 -6.05 5.59
CA TYR A 129 7.23 -5.35 4.97
C TYR A 129 5.96 -5.62 5.76
N GLN A 130 5.18 -4.57 6.00
CA GLN A 130 3.80 -4.70 6.45
C GLN A 130 2.90 -3.87 5.55
N TYR A 131 1.80 -4.47 5.13
CA TYR A 131 0.76 -3.86 4.30
C TYR A 131 -0.50 -3.62 5.14
N ILE A 132 -1.36 -2.69 4.70
CA ILE A 132 -2.65 -2.45 5.34
C ILE A 132 -3.51 -3.72 5.22
N ASP A 133 -4.03 -4.18 6.36
CA ASP A 133 -5.13 -5.13 6.41
C ASP A 133 -6.46 -4.35 6.29
N PRO A 134 -7.20 -4.50 5.20
CA PRO A 134 -8.45 -3.74 4.97
C PRO A 134 -9.57 -4.11 5.94
N ASP A 135 -9.47 -5.26 6.60
CA ASP A 135 -10.46 -5.72 7.58
C ASP A 135 -10.18 -5.19 9.00
N MET A 136 -9.06 -4.47 9.17
CA MET A 136 -8.67 -3.86 10.43
C MET A 136 -8.86 -2.34 10.41
N PRO A 137 -9.03 -1.70 11.57
CA PRO A 137 -9.08 -0.25 11.64
C PRO A 137 -7.85 0.39 11.00
N ALA A 138 -8.04 1.54 10.36
CA ALA A 138 -6.92 2.31 9.82
C ALA A 138 -5.85 2.55 10.89
N PRO A 139 -4.55 2.42 10.56
CA PRO A 139 -3.50 2.63 11.52
C PRO A 139 -3.57 4.06 12.05
N LYS A 140 -3.64 4.22 13.37
CA LYS A 140 -3.52 5.55 13.98
C LYS A 140 -2.09 6.02 13.73
N ILE A 141 -1.93 7.14 13.04
CA ILE A 141 -0.66 7.87 13.02
C ILE A 141 -0.49 8.42 14.43
N ILE A 142 0.19 7.69 15.29
CA ILE A 142 0.63 8.23 16.57
C ILE A 142 1.74 9.21 16.17
N GLY A 143 1.40 10.50 16.20
CA GLY A 143 2.40 11.55 16.06
C GLY A 143 3.51 11.24 17.06
N THR A 144 4.73 11.17 16.57
CA THR A 144 5.93 10.80 17.30
C THR A 144 6.05 11.66 18.57
N THR A 145 5.60 11.13 19.71
CA THR A 145 6.09 11.60 20.99
C THR A 145 7.37 10.82 21.21
N GLN A 146 8.49 11.45 20.89
CA GLN A 146 9.81 10.95 21.22
C GLN A 146 9.88 10.74 22.72
N SER A 147 10.02 9.49 23.15
CA SER A 147 10.63 9.17 24.41
C SER A 147 12.12 9.02 24.10
N GLU A 148 12.86 10.08 24.45
CA GLU A 148 14.31 10.09 24.35
C GLU A 148 14.90 9.07 25.30
N THR A 149 15.71 8.14 24.80
CA THR A 149 16.91 7.69 25.51
C THR A 149 17.93 7.12 24.50
N HIS A 150 18.99 7.89 24.37
CA HIS A 150 20.37 7.62 23.90
C HIS A 150 20.66 7.07 22.50
N GLY A 151 21.17 7.97 21.67
CA GLY A 151 22.52 7.88 21.06
C GLY A 151 22.62 7.24 19.68
N GLN A 152 22.43 7.98 18.63
CA GLN A 152 23.45 8.35 17.64
C GLN A 152 22.83 9.02 16.40
N GLU A 153 23.38 10.17 16.15
CA GLU A 153 23.14 11.07 15.04
C GLU A 153 23.55 10.39 13.72
N ASN A 154 22.62 10.22 12.78
CA ASN A 154 22.94 10.16 11.36
C ASN A 154 21.90 10.93 10.57
N ASN A 155 22.33 12.11 10.13
CA ASN A 155 21.69 13.00 9.19
C ASN A 155 21.37 12.28 7.88
N SER A 156 20.12 11.94 7.66
CA SER A 156 19.59 11.77 6.32
C SER A 156 18.20 12.40 6.27
N THR A 157 18.17 13.59 5.69
CA THR A 157 16.99 14.40 5.40
C THR A 157 15.97 13.56 4.61
N PRO A 158 14.74 13.36 5.09
CA PRO A 158 13.72 12.70 4.28
C PRO A 158 13.34 13.62 3.13
N LYS A 159 13.56 13.13 1.91
CA LYS A 159 13.11 13.76 0.67
C LYS A 159 11.59 13.85 0.72
N LYS A 160 11.10 15.09 0.84
CA LYS A 160 9.67 15.43 0.83
C LYS A 160 9.07 14.94 -0.49
N GLN A 161 8.32 13.85 -0.43
CA GLN A 161 7.54 13.36 -1.56
C GLN A 161 6.39 14.35 -1.75
N ASN A 162 6.44 15.12 -2.83
CA ASN A 162 5.40 16.07 -3.21
C ASN A 162 4.13 15.28 -3.62
N SER A 163 3.27 15.02 -2.66
CA SER A 163 1.90 14.62 -2.96
C SER A 163 1.18 15.85 -3.54
N VAL A 164 0.64 15.70 -4.75
CA VAL A 164 -0.21 16.73 -5.36
C VAL A 164 -1.40 16.94 -4.43
N PRO A 165 -1.65 18.17 -3.92
CA PRO A 165 -2.76 18.39 -3.00
C PRO A 165 -4.10 18.06 -3.66
N GLU A 166 -5.01 17.41 -2.94
CA GLU A 166 -6.34 17.00 -3.44
C GLU A 166 -7.11 18.15 -4.08
N THR A 167 -6.89 19.37 -3.62
CA THR A 167 -7.47 20.59 -4.20
C THR A 167 -7.04 20.82 -5.64
N VAL A 168 -5.81 20.45 -6.02
CA VAL A 168 -5.31 20.60 -7.41
C VAL A 168 -6.02 19.59 -8.32
N ILE A 169 -6.25 18.38 -7.86
CA ILE A 169 -6.97 17.34 -8.63
C ILE A 169 -8.42 17.76 -8.86
N ALA A 170 -9.08 18.31 -7.83
CA ALA A 170 -10.45 18.80 -7.94
C ALA A 170 -10.58 19.97 -8.94
N VAL A 171 -9.63 20.91 -8.94
CA VAL A 171 -9.63 22.05 -9.87
C VAL A 171 -9.43 21.58 -11.31
N ILE A 172 -8.51 20.64 -11.55
CA ILE A 172 -8.29 20.07 -12.90
C ILE A 172 -9.56 19.37 -13.39
N GLY A 173 -10.26 18.64 -12.52
CA GLY A 173 -11.53 17.98 -12.85
C GLY A 173 -12.63 18.98 -13.27
N ILE A 174 -12.78 20.08 -12.55
CA ILE A 174 -13.77 21.12 -12.86
C ILE A 174 -13.45 21.80 -14.20
N VAL A 175 -12.18 22.17 -14.42
CA VAL A 175 -11.76 22.78 -15.70
C VAL A 175 -12.03 21.86 -16.88
N PHE A 176 -11.80 20.56 -16.72
CA PHE A 176 -12.04 19.57 -17.78
C PHE A 176 -13.54 19.42 -18.08
N ILE A 177 -14.41 19.43 -17.07
CA ILE A 177 -15.87 19.40 -17.23
C ILE A 177 -16.34 20.64 -18.00
N LEU A 178 -15.87 21.82 -17.65
CA LEU A 178 -16.21 23.07 -18.32
C LEU A 178 -15.72 23.08 -19.78
N PHE A 179 -14.56 22.50 -20.05
CA PHE A 179 -14.02 22.36 -21.40
C PHE A 179 -14.88 21.42 -22.27
N ILE A 180 -15.34 20.31 -21.70
CA ILE A 180 -16.28 19.41 -22.40
C ILE A 180 -17.59 20.13 -22.71
N PHE A 181 -18.13 20.88 -21.74
CA PHE A 181 -19.37 21.65 -21.93
C PHE A 181 -19.22 22.71 -23.02
N TYR A 182 -18.06 23.38 -23.08
CA TYR A 182 -17.73 24.33 -24.12
C TYR A 182 -17.70 23.68 -25.50
N ILE A 183 -17.08 22.50 -25.65
CA ILE A 183 -17.02 21.77 -26.93
C ILE A 183 -18.42 21.34 -27.36
N ILE A 184 -19.24 20.82 -26.45
CA ILE A 184 -20.61 20.39 -26.74
C ILE A 184 -21.43 21.59 -27.26
N ARG A 185 -21.32 22.75 -26.60
CA ARG A 185 -22.02 23.97 -26.99
C ARG A 185 -21.57 24.50 -28.36
N LYS A 186 -20.31 24.31 -28.75
CA LYS A 186 -19.78 24.75 -30.06
C LYS A 186 -20.15 23.80 -31.21
N LEU A 187 -20.46 22.53 -30.86
CA LEU A 187 -20.85 21.52 -31.87
C LEU A 187 -22.36 21.42 -32.08
N TRP A 188 -23.14 22.06 -31.24
CA TRP A 188 -24.59 22.26 -31.35
C TRP A 188 -24.89 23.67 -31.87
#